data_d1f49d329dcd36c2340afdc07161d04a
#
_entry.id   d1f49d329dcd36c2340afdc07161d04a
#
_cell.length_a   1.000
_cell.length_b   1.000
_cell.length_c   1.000
_cell.angle_alpha   90.00
_cell.angle_beta   90.00
_cell.angle_gamma   90.00
#
_symmetry.space_group_name_H-M   'P 1'
#
loop_
_entity.id
_entity.type
_entity.pdbx_description
1 polymer ?
#
loop_
_entity_poly.entity_id
_entity_poly.type
_entity_poly.pdbx_seq_one_letter_code
_entity_poly.pdbx_strand_id
1 'polypeptide(L)'
;MEISALLTDDAVLAELGRRITARRIELQLTQATVAEQAGIGKRTLERMESGHSSQLASLIRVLRVLNALPGLNALIPEVGPRPMDLLERKGRSRQRASSKADEKQGGEPWRWGEDS
;
A
#
# COMPACT_ATOMS: atom_id res chain seq x y z
N MET A 1 17.16 -10.17 2.36
CA MET A 1 17.27 -10.14 0.89
C MET A 1 16.67 -8.84 0.37
N GLU A 2 17.27 -8.30 -0.65
CA GLU A 2 16.78 -7.07 -1.22
C GLU A 2 15.66 -7.35 -2.21
N ILE A 3 14.56 -6.62 -2.12
CA ILE A 3 13.44 -6.79 -3.02
C ILE A 3 13.68 -5.94 -4.26
N SER A 4 13.55 -6.59 -5.43
CA SER A 4 13.76 -5.88 -6.68
C SER A 4 12.78 -6.43 -7.72
N ALA A 5 12.72 -5.74 -8.85
CA ALA A 5 11.82 -6.13 -9.92
C ALA A 5 12.22 -7.45 -10.58
N LEU A 6 13.41 -7.95 -10.27
CA LEU A 6 13.87 -9.20 -10.85
C LEU A 6 13.34 -10.43 -10.13
N LEU A 7 12.74 -10.25 -8.96
CA LEU A 7 12.22 -11.37 -8.18
C LEU A 7 10.84 -11.77 -8.69
N THR A 8 10.55 -13.06 -8.52
CA THR A 8 9.19 -13.54 -8.80
C THR A 8 8.25 -13.03 -7.72
N ASP A 9 6.95 -13.07 -8.04
CA ASP A 9 5.95 -12.68 -7.05
C ASP A 9 6.08 -13.53 -5.79
N ASP A 10 6.29 -14.83 -5.95
CA ASP A 10 6.41 -15.72 -4.80
C ASP A 10 7.62 -15.36 -3.95
N ALA A 11 8.72 -14.99 -4.58
CA ALA A 11 9.92 -14.60 -3.83
C ALA A 11 9.67 -13.32 -3.05
N VAL A 12 8.95 -12.37 -3.65
CA VAL A 12 8.61 -11.12 -2.96
C VAL A 12 7.68 -11.41 -1.78
N LEU A 13 6.68 -12.26 -2.01
CA LEU A 13 5.75 -12.60 -0.93
C LEU A 13 6.48 -13.28 0.23
N ALA A 14 7.41 -14.17 -0.09
CA ALA A 14 8.17 -14.85 0.96
C ALA A 14 9.02 -13.86 1.75
N GLU A 15 9.64 -12.91 1.06
CA GLU A 15 10.47 -11.92 1.73
C GLU A 15 9.62 -10.98 2.58
N LEU A 16 8.45 -10.57 2.09
CA LEU A 16 7.56 -9.74 2.88
C LEU A 16 7.11 -10.48 4.14
N GLY A 17 6.81 -11.77 3.98
CA GLY A 17 6.41 -12.57 5.13
C GLY A 17 7.49 -12.62 6.20
N ARG A 18 8.75 -12.78 5.76
CA ARG A 18 9.87 -12.79 6.69
C ARG A 18 10.01 -11.46 7.41
N ARG A 19 9.83 -10.35 6.70
CA ARG A 19 9.96 -9.03 7.30
C ARG A 19 8.83 -8.74 8.27
N ILE A 20 7.63 -9.21 7.94
CA ILE A 20 6.48 -9.07 8.84
C ILE A 20 6.77 -9.84 10.13
N THR A 21 7.26 -11.07 10.00
CA THR A 21 7.60 -11.89 11.15
C THR A 21 8.67 -11.22 11.99
N ALA A 22 9.73 -10.72 11.34
CA ALA A 22 10.83 -10.09 12.07
C ALA A 22 10.37 -8.85 12.81
N ARG A 23 9.52 -8.04 12.17
CA ARG A 23 9.02 -6.82 12.79
C ARG A 23 8.14 -7.15 13.98
N ARG A 24 7.29 -8.18 13.82
CA ARG A 24 6.42 -8.62 14.90
C ARG A 24 7.26 -9.05 16.11
N ILE A 25 8.29 -9.84 15.86
CA ILE A 25 9.15 -10.32 16.92
C ILE A 25 9.92 -9.17 17.58
N GLU A 26 10.37 -8.23 16.77
CA GLU A 26 11.06 -7.05 17.28
C GLU A 26 10.17 -6.28 18.24
N LEU A 27 8.88 -6.23 17.96
CA LEU A 27 7.92 -5.56 18.83
C LEU A 27 7.43 -6.45 19.97
N GLN A 28 7.96 -7.67 20.04
CA GLN A 28 7.65 -8.63 21.10
C GLN A 28 6.17 -9.00 21.12
N LEU A 29 5.59 -9.15 19.94
CA LEU A 29 4.19 -9.52 19.80
C LEU A 29 4.06 -10.94 19.29
N THR A 30 3.04 -11.65 19.78
CA THR A 30 2.74 -12.99 19.28
C THR A 30 1.84 -12.87 18.05
N GLN A 31 1.77 -13.94 17.27
CA GLN A 31 0.85 -13.98 16.14
C GLN A 31 -0.59 -13.78 16.60
N ALA A 32 -0.95 -14.39 17.71
CA ALA A 32 -2.31 -14.26 18.22
C ALA A 32 -2.64 -12.81 18.54
N THR A 33 -1.71 -12.11 19.18
CA THR A 33 -1.93 -10.72 19.56
C THR A 33 -2.05 -9.83 18.33
N VAL A 34 -1.17 -9.99 17.35
CA VAL A 34 -1.23 -9.17 16.14
C VAL A 34 -2.52 -9.44 15.39
N ALA A 35 -2.91 -10.70 15.27
CA ALA A 35 -4.14 -11.04 14.56
C ALA A 35 -5.34 -10.42 15.25
N GLU A 36 -5.36 -10.47 16.56
CA GLU A 36 -6.47 -9.91 17.33
C GLU A 36 -6.55 -8.41 17.15
N GLN A 37 -5.42 -7.72 17.28
CA GLN A 37 -5.40 -6.27 17.14
C GLN A 37 -5.68 -5.82 15.72
N ALA A 38 -5.29 -6.62 14.74
CA ALA A 38 -5.56 -6.30 13.34
C ALA A 38 -6.98 -6.67 12.93
N GLY A 39 -7.68 -7.46 13.74
CA GLY A 39 -9.03 -7.88 13.39
C GLY A 39 -9.06 -8.91 12.28
N ILE A 40 -8.05 -9.76 12.21
CA ILE A 40 -8.00 -10.85 11.21
C ILE A 40 -7.80 -12.17 11.95
N GLY A 41 -8.03 -13.27 11.23
CA GLY A 41 -7.81 -14.58 11.83
C GLY A 41 -6.32 -14.86 11.97
N LYS A 42 -5.98 -15.61 13.00
CA LYS A 42 -4.60 -15.98 13.22
C LYS A 42 -4.05 -16.75 12.01
N ARG A 43 -4.88 -17.60 11.41
CA ARG A 43 -4.45 -18.35 10.25
C ARG A 43 -4.11 -17.44 9.07
N THR A 44 -4.87 -16.37 8.92
CA THR A 44 -4.56 -15.40 7.86
C THR A 44 -3.19 -14.80 8.07
N LEU A 45 -2.86 -14.45 9.31
CA LEU A 45 -1.55 -13.90 9.62
C LEU A 45 -0.45 -14.94 9.42
N GLU A 46 -0.70 -16.18 9.85
CA GLU A 46 0.28 -17.25 9.65
C GLU A 46 0.60 -17.44 8.18
N ARG A 47 -0.44 -17.42 7.34
CA ARG A 47 -0.24 -17.58 5.91
C ARG A 47 0.52 -16.40 5.32
N MET A 48 0.22 -15.21 5.79
CA MET A 48 0.90 -14.00 5.34
C MET A 48 2.40 -14.07 5.68
N GLU A 49 2.71 -14.50 6.89
CA GLU A 49 4.11 -14.62 7.32
C GLU A 49 4.83 -15.74 6.59
N SER A 50 4.08 -16.73 6.11
CA SER A 50 4.67 -17.83 5.35
C SER A 50 4.82 -17.50 3.88
N GLY A 51 4.46 -16.30 3.45
CA GLY A 51 4.67 -15.91 2.07
C GLY A 51 3.49 -16.18 1.16
N HIS A 52 2.31 -16.44 1.71
CA HIS A 52 1.13 -16.63 0.89
C HIS A 52 0.48 -15.29 0.60
N SER A 53 -0.21 -15.24 -0.53
CA SER A 53 -0.97 -14.05 -0.90
C SER A 53 -2.10 -13.81 0.08
N SER A 54 -2.44 -12.56 0.32
CA SER A 54 -3.55 -12.19 1.17
C SER A 54 -4.22 -10.97 0.60
N GLN A 55 -5.37 -10.62 1.17
CA GLN A 55 -6.05 -9.41 0.74
C GLN A 55 -5.27 -8.20 1.18
N LEU A 56 -5.27 -7.19 0.33
CA LEU A 56 -4.54 -5.97 0.63
C LEU A 56 -5.05 -5.32 1.93
N ALA A 57 -6.36 -5.37 2.15
CA ALA A 57 -6.92 -4.79 3.37
C ALA A 57 -6.37 -5.47 4.61
N SER A 58 -6.17 -6.80 4.55
CA SER A 58 -5.60 -7.53 5.67
C SER A 58 -4.18 -7.07 5.93
N LEU A 59 -3.40 -6.89 4.87
CA LEU A 59 -2.03 -6.41 5.00
C LEU A 59 -2.00 -5.03 5.63
N ILE A 60 -2.90 -4.14 5.20
CA ILE A 60 -2.96 -2.80 5.77
C ILE A 60 -3.22 -2.86 7.28
N ARG A 61 -4.12 -3.74 7.70
CA ARG A 61 -4.42 -3.87 9.12
C ARG A 61 -3.22 -4.37 9.91
N VAL A 62 -2.47 -5.33 9.35
CA VAL A 62 -1.28 -5.85 9.99
C VAL A 62 -0.21 -4.77 10.08
N LEU A 63 0.00 -4.02 8.99
CA LEU A 63 0.99 -2.96 8.98
C LEU A 63 0.68 -1.89 10.03
N ARG A 64 -0.60 -1.62 10.24
CA ARG A 64 -0.98 -0.64 11.26
C ARG A 64 -0.58 -1.11 12.65
N VAL A 65 -0.80 -2.39 12.96
CA VAL A 65 -0.42 -2.95 14.25
C VAL A 65 1.10 -2.93 14.43
N LEU A 66 1.83 -3.17 13.35
CA LEU A 66 3.29 -3.23 13.39
C LEU A 66 3.95 -1.86 13.31
N ASN A 67 3.18 -0.80 13.28
CA ASN A 67 3.68 0.57 13.16
C ASN A 67 4.48 0.77 11.88
N ALA A 68 4.06 0.09 10.82
CA ALA A 68 4.74 0.16 9.53
C ALA A 68 3.89 0.80 8.45
N LEU A 69 2.66 1.19 8.80
CA LEU A 69 1.75 1.74 7.78
C LEU A 69 2.27 3.01 7.13
N PRO A 70 2.91 3.95 7.86
CA PRO A 70 3.41 5.15 7.20
C PRO A 70 4.47 4.87 6.13
N GLY A 71 5.07 3.70 6.14
CA GLY A 71 6.03 3.32 5.10
C GLY A 71 5.41 3.29 3.71
N LEU A 72 4.09 3.18 3.63
CA LEU A 72 3.42 3.20 2.33
C LEU A 72 3.61 4.54 1.62
N ASN A 73 3.86 5.61 2.37
CA ASN A 73 4.12 6.90 1.74
C ASN A 73 5.38 6.88 0.90
N ALA A 74 6.39 6.12 1.32
CA ALA A 74 7.60 5.98 0.55
C ALA A 74 7.43 4.93 -0.55
N LEU A 75 6.58 3.95 -0.30
CA LEU A 75 6.36 2.89 -1.26
C LEU A 75 5.65 3.40 -2.51
N ILE A 76 4.58 4.15 -2.32
CA ILE A 76 3.81 4.73 -3.42
C ILE A 76 3.62 6.20 -3.07
N PRO A 77 4.64 7.02 -3.37
CA PRO A 77 4.56 8.41 -2.96
C PRO A 77 3.49 9.18 -3.72
N GLU A 78 3.00 10.20 -3.05
CA GLU A 78 2.03 11.07 -3.66
C GLU A 78 2.69 11.78 -4.84
N VAL A 79 2.02 11.77 -5.99
CA VAL A 79 2.57 12.39 -7.18
C VAL A 79 2.34 13.90 -7.09
N GLY A 80 3.43 14.65 -7.06
CA GLY A 80 3.35 16.09 -7.05
C GLY A 80 4.05 16.65 -8.26
N PRO A 81 3.75 17.89 -8.62
CA PRO A 81 4.40 18.50 -9.77
C PRO A 81 5.85 18.79 -9.48
N ARG A 82 6.71 18.46 -10.42
CA ARG A 82 8.12 18.87 -10.40
C ARG A 82 8.24 20.11 -11.25
N PRO A 83 9.33 20.87 -11.10
CA PRO A 83 9.47 22.12 -11.86
C PRO A 83 9.22 21.98 -13.35
N MET A 84 9.79 20.95 -13.95
CA MET A 84 9.57 20.74 -15.39
C MET A 84 8.13 20.37 -15.67
N ASP A 85 7.55 19.55 -14.80
CA ASP A 85 6.17 19.14 -14.99
C ASP A 85 5.21 20.29 -14.88
N LEU A 86 5.52 21.25 -14.01
CA LEU A 86 4.66 22.40 -13.85
C LEU A 86 4.54 23.19 -15.12
N LEU A 87 5.63 23.38 -15.82
CA LEU A 87 5.62 24.11 -17.07
C LEU A 87 4.80 23.38 -18.13
N GLU A 88 4.99 22.10 -18.23
CA GLU A 88 4.23 21.31 -19.19
C GLU A 88 2.76 21.29 -18.87
N ARG A 89 2.45 21.19 -17.59
CA ARG A 89 1.06 21.12 -17.17
C ARG A 89 0.31 22.39 -17.44
N LYS A 90 0.99 23.51 -17.37
CA LYS A 90 0.35 24.77 -17.70
C LYS A 90 -0.15 24.77 -19.12
N GLY A 91 0.70 24.31 -20.03
CA GLY A 91 0.31 24.23 -21.42
C GLY A 91 -0.83 23.25 -21.64
N ARG A 92 -0.72 22.09 -21.04
CA ARG A 92 -1.75 21.07 -21.22
C ARG A 92 -3.06 21.45 -20.56
N SER A 93 -2.98 22.13 -19.44
CA SER A 93 -4.16 22.55 -18.75
C SER A 93 -5.06 23.41 -19.60
N ARG A 94 -4.49 24.30 -20.37
CA ARG A 94 -5.25 25.17 -21.23
C ARG A 94 -5.98 24.39 -22.29
N GLN A 95 -5.37 23.34 -22.79
CA GLN A 95 -5.97 22.57 -23.83
C GLN A 95 -7.04 21.64 -23.35
N ARG A 96 -6.94 21.21 -22.10
CA ARG A 96 -7.82 20.19 -21.59
C ARG A 96 -8.77 20.66 -20.51
N ALA A 97 -8.91 21.92 -20.36
CA ALA A 97 -9.73 22.46 -19.29
C ALA A 97 -11.14 21.91 -19.30
N SER A 98 -11.75 21.84 -20.43
CA SER A 98 -13.12 21.38 -20.49
C SER A 98 -13.26 19.90 -20.19
N SER A 99 -12.38 19.07 -20.69
CA SER A 99 -12.51 17.67 -20.41
C SER A 99 -12.20 17.37 -18.96
N LYS A 100 -11.36 18.21 -18.37
CA LYS A 100 -11.05 18.02 -16.98
C LYS A 100 -12.25 18.31 -16.10
N ALA A 101 -13.00 19.28 -16.42
CA ALA A 101 -14.15 19.66 -15.66
C ALA A 101 -15.14 18.52 -15.57
N ASP A 102 -15.26 17.75 -16.60
CA ASP A 102 -16.15 16.64 -16.60
C ASP A 102 -15.76 15.55 -15.65
N GLU A 103 -14.50 15.32 -15.55
CA GLU A 103 -14.02 14.31 -14.73
C GLU A 103 -14.30 14.51 -13.30
N LYS A 104 -14.31 15.73 -13.00
CA LYS A 104 -14.44 16.03 -11.66
C LYS A 104 -15.70 15.66 -11.04
N GLN A 105 -16.24 15.40 -11.39
CA GLN A 105 -17.06 15.19 -10.64
C GLN A 105 -17.09 14.15 -10.13
N GLY A 106 -16.73 14.02 -10.02
CA GLY A 106 -16.60 13.35 -9.43
C GLY A 106 -15.92 13.22 -8.84
N GLY A 107 -15.84 13.45 -8.52
CA GLY A 107 -15.24 13.44 -7.96
C GLY A 107 -14.96 12.96 -7.43
N GLU A 108 -15.16 13.00 -7.12
CA GLU A 108 -14.74 12.65 -6.59
C GLU A 108 -14.28 11.89 -6.78
N PRO A 109 -14.23 11.66 -7.06
CA PRO A 109 -13.77 10.93 -7.33
C PRO A 109 -13.83 9.89 -7.49
N TRP A 110 -14.29 9.72 -7.68
CA TRP A 110 -14.32 8.79 -7.70
C TRP A 110 -13.67 8.02 -7.04
N ARG A 111 -13.66 7.87 -6.59
CA ARG A 111 -12.98 7.34 -5.96
C ARG A 111 -12.92 6.10 -5.98
N TRP A 112 -12.82 5.43 -6.34
CA TRP A 112 -12.69 4.32 -6.44
C TRP A 112 -12.99 3.48 -5.60
N GLY A 113 -13.80 3.78 -5.27
CA GLY A 113 -14.23 3.48 -4.58
C GLY A 113 -14.33 3.59 -3.90
N GLU A 114 -14.40 3.98 -3.62
CA GLU A 114 -14.53 4.51 -3.18
C GLU A 114 -14.74 4.78 -3.19
N ASP A 115 -14.75 5.09 -2.97
CA ASP A 115 -14.74 5.68 -2.99
C ASP A 115 -14.75 5.70 -3.17
N SER A 116 -14.94 5.68 -2.92
CA SER A 116 -14.78 6.04 -2.95
C SER A 116 -14.78 5.96 -3.10
#